data_a1f3424b1e8627b6049ffa461dee8127
#
_entry.id   a1f3424b1e8627b6049ffa461dee8127
#
_cell.length_a   1.000
_cell.length_b   1.000
_cell.length_c   1.000
_cell.angle_alpha   90.00
_cell.angle_beta   90.00
_cell.angle_gamma   90.00
#
_symmetry.space_group_name_H-M   'P 1'
#
loop_
_entity.id
_entity.type
_entity.pdbx_description
1 polymer ?
#
loop_
_entity_poly.entity_id
_entity_poly.type
_entity_poly.pdbx_seq_one_letter_code
_entity_poly.pdbx_strand_id
1 'polypeptide(L)'
;FYSLPETERCYVSNYWTLSDEAKKRGIDVSEIAGETAVIVFSDDDANDDAILYFTDSDRAMVDSLPEKLTTEQYVLVVTLLDKLERSEDFDGKDAYLRKLVSAKEQIAAVQAEIDSLNDDIKAELYPFDKITLKDRGKVNKIVKRYNALSEYDRAKIERWEDVIKTKTKLDNIVRAIVISVVLFVLAVGLTVFIIIRIRRRKMKKTLEMEELAAMYKDEDDEMQRSEERR
;
A
#
# COMPACT_ATOMS: atom_id res chain seq x y z
N PHE A 1 10.73 -1.74 -29.00
CA PHE A 1 11.39 -2.29 -27.81
C PHE A 1 12.52 -1.38 -27.35
N TYR A 2 13.49 -1.06 -28.19
CA TYR A 2 14.64 -0.22 -27.81
C TYR A 2 14.31 1.24 -27.53
N SER A 3 13.17 1.74 -27.99
CA SER A 3 12.66 3.06 -27.62
C SER A 3 11.98 3.10 -26.25
N LEU A 4 11.75 1.93 -25.65
CA LEU A 4 11.19 1.85 -24.29
C LEU A 4 12.29 2.11 -23.25
N PRO A 5 11.98 2.79 -22.14
CA PRO A 5 12.85 2.86 -20.99
C PRO A 5 13.30 1.46 -20.56
N GLU A 6 14.53 1.33 -20.06
CA GLU A 6 15.09 0.05 -19.64
C GLU A 6 14.21 -0.70 -18.64
N THR A 7 13.53 0.06 -17.78
CA THR A 7 12.54 -0.43 -16.81
C THR A 7 11.29 -1.03 -17.47
N GLU A 8 11.00 -0.69 -18.72
CA GLU A 8 9.80 -1.15 -19.43
C GLU A 8 10.09 -2.30 -20.40
N ARG A 9 11.37 -2.53 -20.72
CA ARG A 9 11.78 -3.61 -21.65
C ARG A 9 11.46 -5.00 -21.10
N CYS A 10 11.50 -5.19 -19.79
CA CYS A 10 11.18 -6.45 -19.13
C CYS A 10 9.71 -6.88 -19.27
N TYR A 11 8.80 -5.93 -19.64
CA TYR A 11 7.38 -6.26 -19.86
C TYR A 11 7.08 -6.84 -21.24
N VAL A 12 8.02 -6.79 -22.16
CA VAL A 12 7.84 -7.39 -23.48
C VAL A 12 8.20 -8.86 -23.41
N SER A 13 7.27 -9.68 -22.92
CA SER A 13 7.45 -11.12 -22.71
C SER A 13 7.78 -11.91 -23.98
N ASN A 14 7.51 -11.35 -25.16
CA ASN A 14 7.76 -11.98 -26.44
C ASN A 14 8.99 -11.41 -27.19
N TYR A 15 9.84 -10.63 -26.52
CA TYR A 15 11.02 -10.04 -27.13
C TYR A 15 11.92 -11.09 -27.79
N TRP A 16 12.16 -12.22 -27.13
CA TRP A 16 12.99 -13.29 -27.65
C TRP A 16 12.39 -13.94 -28.91
N THR A 17 11.08 -14.14 -28.92
CA THR A 17 10.36 -14.62 -30.11
C THR A 17 10.47 -13.62 -31.26
N LEU A 18 10.39 -12.33 -30.97
CA LEU A 18 10.57 -11.27 -31.97
C LEU A 18 12.00 -11.20 -32.46
N SER A 19 12.99 -11.36 -31.58
CA SER A 19 14.42 -11.42 -31.96
C SER A 19 14.74 -12.60 -32.87
N ASP A 20 14.23 -13.79 -32.54
CA ASP A 20 14.40 -14.99 -33.36
C ASP A 20 13.71 -14.85 -34.72
N GLU A 21 12.54 -14.25 -34.78
CA GLU A 21 11.84 -14.04 -36.04
C GLU A 21 12.52 -12.93 -36.88
N ALA A 22 13.11 -11.93 -36.26
CA ALA A 22 13.93 -10.93 -36.94
C ALA A 22 15.19 -11.54 -37.54
N LYS A 23 15.90 -12.41 -36.80
CA LYS A 23 17.07 -13.18 -37.30
C LYS A 23 16.70 -14.04 -38.50
N LYS A 24 15.58 -14.77 -38.45
CA LYS A 24 15.09 -15.58 -39.58
C LYS A 24 14.85 -14.74 -40.84
N ARG A 25 14.53 -13.47 -40.68
CA ARG A 25 14.31 -12.51 -41.78
C ARG A 25 15.56 -11.74 -42.19
N GLY A 26 16.72 -12.05 -41.58
CA GLY A 26 17.99 -11.39 -41.87
C GLY A 26 18.08 -9.96 -41.33
N ILE A 27 17.29 -9.62 -40.34
CA ILE A 27 17.33 -8.33 -39.64
C ILE A 27 18.30 -8.47 -38.48
N ASP A 28 19.43 -7.76 -38.51
CA ASP A 28 20.36 -7.70 -37.39
C ASP A 28 19.81 -6.79 -36.28
N VAL A 29 19.49 -7.41 -35.17
CA VAL A 29 18.92 -6.71 -34.00
C VAL A 29 20.04 -6.19 -33.11
N SER A 30 21.28 -6.62 -33.29
CA SER A 30 22.45 -6.22 -32.49
C SER A 30 22.91 -4.77 -32.78
N GLU A 31 22.76 -4.31 -34.02
CA GLU A 31 23.08 -2.92 -34.40
C GLU A 31 22.11 -1.89 -33.79
N ILE A 32 20.92 -2.31 -33.38
CA ILE A 32 19.86 -1.44 -32.82
C ILE A 32 20.01 -1.30 -31.30
N ALA A 33 20.68 -2.25 -30.65
CA ALA A 33 21.00 -2.23 -29.25
C ALA A 33 22.31 -1.44 -29.02
N GLY A 34 22.27 -0.16 -28.79
CA GLY A 34 23.46 0.59 -28.36
C GLY A 34 24.19 -0.13 -27.22
N GLU A 35 25.49 -0.02 -27.22
CA GLU A 35 26.61 -0.66 -26.49
C GLU A 35 26.46 -1.17 -25.04
N THR A 36 25.28 -1.35 -24.49
CA THR A 36 25.10 -1.65 -23.05
C THR A 36 24.56 -3.06 -22.75
N ALA A 37 24.40 -3.93 -23.70
CA ALA A 37 24.14 -5.34 -23.45
C ALA A 37 25.06 -6.19 -24.31
N VAL A 38 26.33 -6.29 -23.92
CA VAL A 38 27.23 -7.30 -24.48
C VAL A 38 26.82 -8.65 -23.92
N ILE A 39 25.70 -9.18 -24.42
CA ILE A 39 25.60 -10.62 -24.58
C ILE A 39 26.25 -10.86 -25.95
N VAL A 40 27.56 -11.10 -25.95
CA VAL A 40 28.28 -11.56 -27.13
C VAL A 40 27.77 -12.96 -27.47
N PHE A 41 26.74 -13.03 -28.30
CA PHE A 41 26.52 -14.20 -29.09
C PHE A 41 27.50 -14.07 -30.26
N SER A 42 28.62 -14.80 -30.19
CA SER A 42 29.51 -14.95 -31.33
C SER A 42 28.73 -15.63 -32.46
N ASP A 43 28.55 -14.90 -33.56
CA ASP A 43 27.79 -15.27 -34.75
C ASP A 43 28.56 -16.28 -35.65
N ASP A 44 29.22 -17.25 -35.06
CA ASP A 44 29.75 -18.37 -35.87
C ASP A 44 29.17 -19.68 -35.33
N ASP A 45 28.34 -20.26 -36.14
CA ASP A 45 27.60 -21.49 -35.98
C ASP A 45 26.22 -21.38 -35.32
N ALA A 46 25.22 -21.37 -36.19
CA ALA A 46 23.84 -21.73 -35.86
C ALA A 46 23.78 -23.23 -35.45
N ASN A 47 24.40 -23.54 -34.32
CA ASN A 47 24.25 -24.81 -33.67
C ASN A 47 23.45 -24.58 -32.43
N ASP A 48 22.16 -24.88 -32.48
CA ASP A 48 21.20 -24.85 -31.36
C ASP A 48 21.66 -25.79 -30.22
N ASP A 49 22.74 -26.53 -30.42
CA ASP A 49 23.38 -27.48 -29.54
C ASP A 49 24.70 -26.94 -28.90
N ALA A 50 24.97 -25.63 -28.94
CA ALA A 50 26.16 -25.08 -28.30
C ALA A 50 26.11 -25.33 -26.81
N ILE A 51 26.97 -26.21 -26.31
CA ILE A 51 27.14 -26.47 -24.89
C ILE A 51 27.65 -25.21 -24.22
N LEU A 52 26.87 -24.64 -23.33
CA LEU A 52 27.25 -23.50 -22.54
C LEU A 52 27.96 -23.96 -21.27
N TYR A 53 29.03 -23.27 -20.88
CA TYR A 53 29.69 -23.55 -19.59
C TYR A 53 29.11 -22.69 -18.50
N PHE A 54 28.62 -23.33 -17.44
CA PHE A 54 28.18 -22.64 -16.23
C PHE A 54 29.40 -22.36 -15.37
N THR A 55 29.86 -21.11 -15.38
CA THR A 55 31.13 -20.69 -14.79
C THR A 55 31.03 -20.46 -13.29
N ASP A 56 32.17 -20.30 -12.60
CA ASP A 56 32.21 -19.93 -11.18
C ASP A 56 31.63 -18.52 -10.95
N SER A 57 31.71 -17.64 -11.95
CA SER A 57 31.05 -16.35 -11.92
C SER A 57 29.53 -16.50 -11.91
N ASP A 58 28.97 -17.40 -12.72
CA ASP A 58 27.52 -17.67 -12.75
C ASP A 58 27.03 -18.24 -11.41
N ARG A 59 27.81 -19.16 -10.82
CA ARG A 59 27.54 -19.71 -9.49
C ARG A 59 27.51 -18.61 -8.44
N ALA A 60 28.51 -17.71 -8.44
CA ALA A 60 28.55 -16.57 -7.54
C ALA A 60 27.35 -15.62 -7.71
N MET A 61 26.88 -15.40 -8.96
CA MET A 61 25.67 -14.63 -9.22
C MET A 61 24.43 -15.29 -8.61
N VAL A 62 24.27 -16.61 -8.78
CA VAL A 62 23.15 -17.34 -8.16
C VAL A 62 23.23 -17.29 -6.62
N ASP A 63 24.43 -17.37 -6.06
CA ASP A 63 24.62 -17.32 -4.60
C ASP A 63 24.42 -15.92 -4.03
N SER A 64 24.62 -14.90 -4.83
CA SER A 64 24.38 -13.49 -4.47
C SER A 64 22.94 -13.03 -4.61
N LEU A 65 22.03 -13.87 -5.14
CA LEU A 65 20.61 -13.52 -5.26
C LEU A 65 20.03 -13.16 -3.89
N PRO A 66 19.29 -12.06 -3.78
CA PRO A 66 18.69 -11.66 -2.52
C PRO A 66 17.61 -12.67 -2.07
N GLU A 67 17.43 -12.81 -0.78
CA GLU A 67 16.38 -13.67 -0.21
C GLU A 67 14.97 -13.26 -0.67
N LYS A 68 14.74 -11.96 -0.80
CA LYS A 68 13.50 -11.40 -1.31
C LYS A 68 13.72 -10.89 -2.74
N LEU A 69 13.24 -11.64 -3.70
CA LEU A 69 13.34 -11.32 -5.12
C LEU A 69 12.27 -10.31 -5.55
N THR A 70 12.62 -9.52 -6.52
CA THR A 70 11.76 -8.56 -7.20
C THR A 70 11.71 -8.88 -8.68
N THR A 71 10.84 -8.25 -9.44
CA THR A 71 10.80 -8.44 -10.89
C THR A 71 12.03 -7.87 -11.62
N GLU A 72 12.88 -7.10 -10.93
CA GLU A 72 14.16 -6.60 -11.45
C GLU A 72 15.13 -7.75 -11.81
N GLN A 73 15.17 -8.81 -11.00
CA GLN A 73 16.06 -9.93 -11.19
C GLN A 73 15.56 -10.93 -12.26
N TYR A 74 14.39 -10.70 -12.86
CA TYR A 74 13.80 -11.65 -13.81
C TYR A 74 14.73 -12.04 -14.94
N VAL A 75 15.31 -11.06 -15.62
CA VAL A 75 16.21 -11.30 -16.77
C VAL A 75 17.44 -12.09 -16.34
N LEU A 76 18.05 -11.73 -15.22
CA LEU A 76 19.22 -12.43 -14.67
C LEU A 76 18.90 -13.90 -14.38
N VAL A 77 17.79 -14.14 -13.66
CA VAL A 77 17.38 -15.50 -13.27
C VAL A 77 17.07 -16.36 -14.48
N VAL A 78 16.35 -15.83 -15.47
CA VAL A 78 16.00 -16.58 -16.69
C VAL A 78 17.25 -16.87 -17.53
N THR A 79 18.15 -15.91 -17.67
CA THR A 79 19.41 -16.10 -18.42
C THR A 79 20.30 -17.15 -17.74
N LEU A 80 20.45 -17.09 -16.41
CA LEU A 80 21.23 -18.09 -15.67
C LEU A 80 20.59 -19.48 -15.73
N LEU A 81 19.25 -19.55 -15.71
CA LEU A 81 18.51 -20.81 -15.82
C LEU A 81 18.72 -21.46 -17.20
N ASP A 82 18.54 -20.70 -18.30
CA ASP A 82 18.78 -21.17 -19.65
C ASP A 82 20.23 -21.66 -19.85
N LYS A 83 21.19 -20.86 -19.34
CA LYS A 83 22.61 -21.24 -19.40
C LYS A 83 22.91 -22.51 -18.61
N LEU A 84 22.28 -22.68 -17.44
CA LEU A 84 22.44 -23.85 -16.58
C LEU A 84 21.84 -25.11 -17.24
N GLU A 85 20.64 -24.98 -17.84
CA GLU A 85 19.96 -26.07 -18.54
C GLU A 85 20.79 -26.60 -19.71
N ARG A 86 21.44 -25.71 -20.47
CA ARG A 86 22.31 -26.05 -21.62
C ARG A 86 23.75 -26.43 -21.25
N SER A 87 24.12 -26.29 -19.96
CA SER A 87 25.48 -26.62 -19.52
C SER A 87 25.68 -28.12 -19.36
N GLU A 88 26.93 -28.56 -19.49
CA GLU A 88 27.32 -29.93 -19.11
C GLU A 88 26.98 -30.24 -17.66
N ASP A 89 26.84 -31.54 -17.34
CA ASP A 89 26.61 -31.95 -15.97
C ASP A 89 27.87 -31.73 -15.11
N PHE A 90 27.66 -31.16 -13.96
CA PHE A 90 28.68 -30.95 -12.94
C PHE A 90 28.13 -31.24 -11.56
N ASP A 91 29.01 -31.47 -10.60
CA ASP A 91 28.60 -31.72 -9.22
C ASP A 91 27.85 -30.49 -8.62
N GLY A 92 26.62 -30.74 -8.14
CA GLY A 92 25.77 -29.68 -7.57
C GLY A 92 24.87 -28.95 -8.60
N LYS A 93 24.87 -29.28 -9.89
CA LYS A 93 23.99 -28.67 -10.93
C LYS A 93 22.52 -28.62 -10.48
N ASP A 94 22.02 -29.75 -9.94
CA ASP A 94 20.63 -29.85 -9.47
C ASP A 94 20.28 -28.87 -8.34
N ALA A 95 21.25 -28.52 -7.50
CA ALA A 95 21.03 -27.55 -6.42
C ALA A 95 20.84 -26.14 -6.96
N TYR A 96 21.66 -25.74 -7.94
CA TYR A 96 21.54 -24.47 -8.63
C TYR A 96 20.26 -24.40 -9.47
N LEU A 97 19.89 -25.49 -10.14
CA LEU A 97 18.65 -25.59 -10.90
C LEU A 97 17.43 -25.34 -10.00
N ARG A 98 17.35 -26.06 -8.87
CA ARG A 98 16.25 -25.85 -7.91
C ARG A 98 16.22 -24.42 -7.39
N LYS A 99 17.36 -23.80 -7.11
CA LYS A 99 17.46 -22.43 -6.62
C LYS A 99 16.94 -21.42 -7.66
N LEU A 100 17.35 -21.57 -8.92
CA LEU A 100 16.91 -20.69 -10.00
C LEU A 100 15.43 -20.90 -10.38
N VAL A 101 14.94 -22.13 -10.39
CA VAL A 101 13.51 -22.42 -10.60
C VAL A 101 12.67 -21.78 -9.49
N SER A 102 13.06 -21.97 -8.23
CA SER A 102 12.38 -21.33 -7.11
C SER A 102 12.43 -19.81 -7.20
N ALA A 103 13.56 -19.24 -7.61
CA ALA A 103 13.70 -17.81 -7.82
C ALA A 103 12.74 -17.30 -8.93
N LYS A 104 12.65 -18.00 -10.05
CA LYS A 104 11.73 -17.70 -11.14
C LYS A 104 10.27 -17.74 -10.69
N GLU A 105 9.89 -18.76 -9.90
CA GLU A 105 8.54 -18.87 -9.33
C GLU A 105 8.21 -17.73 -8.37
N GLN A 106 9.16 -17.33 -7.53
CA GLN A 106 8.97 -16.18 -6.63
C GLN A 106 8.76 -14.88 -7.41
N ILE A 107 9.55 -14.65 -8.46
CA ILE A 107 9.40 -13.46 -9.32
C ILE A 107 8.06 -13.49 -10.07
N ALA A 108 7.65 -14.65 -10.57
CA ALA A 108 6.35 -14.83 -11.21
C ALA A 108 5.19 -14.53 -10.24
N ALA A 109 5.31 -14.94 -8.98
CA ALA A 109 4.33 -14.61 -7.94
C ALA A 109 4.26 -13.10 -7.66
N VAL A 110 5.40 -12.40 -7.64
CA VAL A 110 5.44 -10.94 -7.50
C VAL A 110 4.77 -10.26 -8.70
N GLN A 111 5.05 -10.71 -9.92
CA GLN A 111 4.40 -10.18 -11.13
C GLN A 111 2.89 -10.39 -11.10
N ALA A 112 2.44 -11.59 -10.73
CA ALA A 112 1.00 -11.88 -10.59
C ALA A 112 0.32 -10.99 -9.54
N GLU A 113 1.03 -10.65 -8.45
CA GLU A 113 0.53 -9.71 -7.43
C GLU A 113 0.40 -8.29 -7.99
N ILE A 114 1.36 -7.83 -8.81
CA ILE A 114 1.31 -6.53 -9.49
C ILE A 114 0.11 -6.47 -10.43
N ASP A 115 -0.07 -7.49 -11.27
CA ASP A 115 -1.17 -7.56 -12.23
C ASP A 115 -2.52 -7.58 -11.51
N SER A 116 -2.65 -8.42 -10.48
CA SER A 116 -3.85 -8.49 -9.64
C SER A 116 -4.15 -7.15 -8.95
N LEU A 117 -3.13 -6.42 -8.51
CA LEU A 117 -3.31 -5.12 -7.86
C LEU A 117 -3.79 -4.06 -8.86
N ASN A 118 -3.24 -4.06 -10.09
CA ASN A 118 -3.69 -3.17 -11.16
C ASN A 118 -5.13 -3.48 -11.58
N ASP A 119 -5.51 -4.75 -11.65
CA ASP A 119 -6.88 -5.17 -11.95
C ASP A 119 -7.85 -4.78 -10.83
N ASP A 120 -7.48 -4.95 -9.56
CA ASP A 120 -8.29 -4.53 -8.42
C ASP A 120 -8.50 -3.00 -8.42
N ILE A 121 -7.46 -2.22 -8.75
CA ILE A 121 -7.58 -0.75 -8.88
C ILE A 121 -8.60 -0.40 -9.98
N LYS A 122 -8.52 -1.06 -11.14
CA LYS A 122 -9.48 -0.84 -12.25
C LYS A 122 -10.90 -1.27 -11.88
N ALA A 123 -11.06 -2.43 -11.28
CA ALA A 123 -12.37 -3.02 -10.99
C ALA A 123 -13.07 -2.38 -9.78
N GLU A 124 -12.32 -2.08 -8.70
CA GLU A 124 -12.90 -1.67 -7.43
C GLU A 124 -12.90 -0.15 -7.22
N LEU A 125 -11.93 0.57 -7.81
CA LEU A 125 -11.75 2.00 -7.57
C LEU A 125 -12.09 2.89 -8.77
N TYR A 126 -12.22 2.34 -9.97
CA TYR A 126 -12.61 3.15 -11.13
C TYR A 126 -14.15 3.20 -11.29
N PRO A 127 -14.73 4.37 -11.54
CA PRO A 127 -14.14 5.70 -11.58
C PRO A 127 -13.96 6.30 -10.17
N PHE A 128 -12.81 6.91 -9.90
CA PHE A 128 -12.36 7.40 -8.58
C PHE A 128 -13.25 8.50 -7.97
N ASP A 129 -14.00 9.22 -8.77
CA ASP A 129 -14.94 10.27 -8.34
C ASP A 129 -16.18 9.70 -7.62
N LYS A 130 -16.53 8.44 -7.87
CA LYS A 130 -17.68 7.74 -7.25
C LYS A 130 -17.34 7.03 -5.95
N ILE A 131 -16.08 7.00 -5.56
CA ILE A 131 -15.64 6.35 -4.32
C ILE A 131 -16.20 7.06 -3.09
N THR A 132 -16.79 6.29 -2.19
CA THR A 132 -17.44 6.73 -0.96
C THR A 132 -16.75 6.20 0.29
N LEU A 133 -17.19 6.64 1.48
CA LEU A 133 -16.67 6.12 2.76
C LEU A 133 -16.87 4.60 2.93
N LYS A 134 -17.86 4.01 2.26
CA LYS A 134 -18.09 2.55 2.28
C LYS A 134 -16.94 1.78 1.64
N ASP A 135 -16.29 2.40 0.66
CA ASP A 135 -15.20 1.80 -0.11
C ASP A 135 -13.83 1.97 0.55
N ARG A 136 -13.77 2.68 1.70
CA ARG A 136 -12.52 2.92 2.45
C ARG A 136 -11.76 1.62 2.75
N GLY A 137 -12.48 0.53 3.05
CA GLY A 137 -11.88 -0.78 3.30
C GLY A 137 -11.12 -1.31 2.09
N LYS A 138 -11.68 -1.16 0.87
CA LYS A 138 -11.05 -1.56 -0.38
C LYS A 138 -9.81 -0.73 -0.67
N VAL A 139 -9.90 0.60 -0.55
CA VAL A 139 -8.75 1.50 -0.71
C VAL A 139 -7.62 1.13 0.25
N ASN A 140 -7.93 0.88 1.52
CA ASN A 140 -6.92 0.50 2.51
C ASN A 140 -6.28 -0.87 2.21
N LYS A 141 -7.05 -1.84 1.70
CA LYS A 141 -6.54 -3.16 1.28
C LYS A 141 -5.53 -3.00 0.15
N ILE A 142 -5.86 -2.22 -0.88
CA ILE A 142 -5.00 -1.91 -2.02
C ILE A 142 -3.71 -1.21 -1.54
N VAL A 143 -3.83 -0.19 -0.68
CA VAL A 143 -2.66 0.52 -0.13
C VAL A 143 -1.76 -0.42 0.69
N LYS A 144 -2.34 -1.35 1.45
CA LYS A 144 -1.55 -2.34 2.21
C LYS A 144 -0.76 -3.27 1.29
N ARG A 145 -1.38 -3.75 0.21
CA ARG A 145 -0.72 -4.62 -0.79
C ARG A 145 0.40 -3.86 -1.50
N TYR A 146 0.15 -2.64 -1.95
CA TYR A 146 1.17 -1.77 -2.53
C TYR A 146 2.37 -1.58 -1.62
N ASN A 147 2.15 -1.31 -0.33
CA ASN A 147 3.24 -1.11 0.63
C ASN A 147 4.05 -2.39 0.90
N ALA A 148 3.52 -3.56 0.58
CA ALA A 148 4.22 -4.83 0.70
C ALA A 148 5.17 -5.11 -0.49
N LEU A 149 4.97 -4.44 -1.63
CA LEU A 149 5.84 -4.51 -2.79
C LEU A 149 7.17 -3.79 -2.54
N SER A 150 8.21 -4.20 -3.27
CA SER A 150 9.49 -3.49 -3.33
C SER A 150 9.33 -2.11 -3.99
N GLU A 151 10.30 -1.23 -3.81
CA GLU A 151 10.28 0.09 -4.46
C GLU A 151 10.26 -0.04 -5.99
N TYR A 152 11.04 -0.97 -6.53
CA TYR A 152 11.08 -1.27 -7.95
C TYR A 152 9.71 -1.74 -8.48
N ASP A 153 9.05 -2.66 -7.77
CA ASP A 153 7.77 -3.23 -8.19
C ASP A 153 6.61 -2.23 -8.02
N ARG A 154 6.70 -1.31 -7.04
CA ARG A 154 5.73 -0.22 -6.85
C ARG A 154 5.64 0.71 -8.05
N ALA A 155 6.75 0.95 -8.74
CA ALA A 155 6.77 1.77 -9.95
C ALA A 155 5.90 1.21 -11.10
N LYS A 156 5.55 -0.08 -11.02
CA LYS A 156 4.72 -0.80 -12.00
C LYS A 156 3.21 -0.69 -11.74
N ILE A 157 2.82 -0.07 -10.64
CA ILE A 157 1.41 0.09 -10.29
C ILE A 157 0.84 1.30 -11.02
N GLU A 158 -0.14 1.04 -11.87
CA GLU A 158 -0.81 2.06 -12.64
C GLU A 158 -1.72 2.94 -11.76
N ARG A 159 -1.79 4.24 -12.08
CA ARG A 159 -2.70 5.21 -11.47
C ARG A 159 -2.59 5.32 -9.94
N TRP A 160 -1.43 5.00 -9.40
CA TRP A 160 -1.19 5.06 -7.95
C TRP A 160 -1.47 6.43 -7.33
N GLU A 161 -1.15 7.50 -8.04
CA GLU A 161 -1.45 8.87 -7.58
C GLU A 161 -2.95 9.09 -7.34
N ASP A 162 -3.82 8.53 -8.21
CA ASP A 162 -5.27 8.66 -8.05
C ASP A 162 -5.76 7.89 -6.84
N VAL A 163 -5.17 6.73 -6.56
CA VAL A 163 -5.45 5.94 -5.35
C VAL A 163 -5.08 6.74 -4.09
N ILE A 164 -3.90 7.37 -4.07
CA ILE A 164 -3.46 8.19 -2.92
C ILE A 164 -4.33 9.43 -2.74
N LYS A 165 -4.70 10.13 -3.83
CA LYS A 165 -5.62 11.27 -3.77
C LYS A 165 -6.96 10.85 -3.17
N THR A 166 -7.50 9.71 -3.62
CA THR A 166 -8.76 9.15 -3.11
C THR A 166 -8.65 8.78 -1.64
N LYS A 167 -7.58 8.10 -1.25
CA LYS A 167 -7.32 7.77 0.17
C LYS A 167 -7.28 9.02 1.04
N THR A 168 -6.54 10.03 0.63
CA THR A 168 -6.41 11.30 1.38
C THR A 168 -7.77 11.98 1.52
N LYS A 169 -8.58 12.02 0.46
CA LYS A 169 -9.95 12.55 0.49
C LYS A 169 -10.80 11.81 1.53
N LEU A 170 -10.79 10.48 1.51
CA LEU A 170 -11.54 9.65 2.47
C LEU A 170 -11.07 9.86 3.92
N ASP A 171 -9.76 9.89 4.14
CA ASP A 171 -9.20 10.10 5.47
C ASP A 171 -9.54 11.50 6.02
N ASN A 172 -9.56 12.53 5.17
CA ASN A 172 -9.99 13.88 5.56
C ASN A 172 -11.48 13.92 5.93
N ILE A 173 -12.35 13.22 5.19
CA ILE A 173 -13.77 13.10 5.53
C ILE A 173 -13.94 12.43 6.90
N VAL A 174 -13.23 11.32 7.15
CA VAL A 174 -13.28 10.63 8.44
C VAL A 174 -12.81 11.54 9.57
N ARG A 175 -11.70 12.27 9.39
CA ARG A 175 -11.20 13.23 10.37
C ARG A 175 -12.24 14.31 10.68
N ALA A 176 -12.89 14.87 9.65
CA ALA A 176 -13.94 15.87 9.82
C ALA A 176 -15.12 15.32 10.63
N ILE A 177 -15.56 14.08 10.33
CA ILE A 177 -16.63 13.42 11.10
C ILE A 177 -16.23 13.24 12.57
N VAL A 178 -15.03 12.73 12.84
CA VAL A 178 -14.54 12.53 14.23
C VAL A 178 -14.49 13.86 14.99
N ILE A 179 -13.93 14.90 14.37
CA ILE A 179 -13.89 16.24 14.99
C ILE A 179 -15.31 16.75 15.28
N SER A 180 -16.24 16.59 14.33
CA SER A 180 -17.63 17.01 14.49
C SER A 180 -18.32 16.28 15.66
N VAL A 181 -18.11 14.98 15.79
CA VAL A 181 -18.66 14.17 16.90
C VAL A 181 -18.07 14.64 18.26
N VAL A 182 -16.77 14.87 18.32
CA VAL A 182 -16.11 15.36 19.54
C VAL A 182 -16.67 16.73 19.96
N LEU A 183 -16.80 17.66 19.02
CA LEU A 183 -17.37 18.98 19.27
C LEU A 183 -18.82 18.89 19.74
N PHE A 184 -19.62 18.01 19.15
CA PHE A 184 -21.00 17.77 19.55
C PHE A 184 -21.09 17.27 21.01
N VAL A 185 -20.27 16.28 21.37
CA VAL A 185 -20.23 15.74 22.75
C VAL A 185 -19.83 16.83 23.75
N LEU A 186 -18.84 17.65 23.40
CA LEU A 186 -18.44 18.79 24.26
C LEU A 186 -19.56 19.83 24.45
N ALA A 187 -20.27 20.15 23.35
CA ALA A 187 -21.40 21.10 23.41
C ALA A 187 -22.53 20.57 24.30
N VAL A 188 -22.89 19.28 24.17
CA VAL A 188 -23.89 18.63 25.03
C VAL A 188 -23.43 18.63 26.49
N GLY A 189 -22.17 18.30 26.77
CA GLY A 189 -21.62 18.33 28.13
C GLY A 189 -21.68 19.72 28.75
N LEU A 190 -21.36 20.75 27.98
CA LEU A 190 -21.39 22.14 28.42
C LEU A 190 -22.82 22.60 28.69
N THR A 191 -23.79 22.25 27.87
CA THR A 191 -25.21 22.57 28.11
C THR A 191 -25.76 21.92 29.39
N VAL A 192 -25.46 20.64 29.60
CA VAL A 192 -25.82 19.92 30.84
C VAL A 192 -25.17 20.56 32.05
N PHE A 193 -23.90 20.92 31.98
CA PHE A 193 -23.20 21.62 33.07
C PHE A 193 -23.86 22.96 33.41
N ILE A 194 -24.21 23.76 32.39
CA ILE A 194 -24.90 25.05 32.61
C ILE A 194 -26.27 24.83 33.28
N ILE A 195 -27.05 23.86 32.84
CA ILE A 195 -28.36 23.53 33.42
C ILE A 195 -28.21 23.15 34.90
N ILE A 196 -27.26 22.30 35.23
CA ILE A 196 -26.98 21.87 36.61
C ILE A 196 -26.58 23.09 37.45
N ARG A 197 -25.72 23.97 36.93
CA ARG A 197 -25.27 25.18 37.63
C ARG A 197 -26.42 26.15 37.91
N ILE A 198 -27.34 26.33 36.93
CA ILE A 198 -28.51 27.16 37.08
C ILE A 198 -29.47 26.58 38.14
N ARG A 199 -29.73 25.26 38.08
CA ARG A 199 -30.58 24.59 39.09
C ARG A 199 -30.00 24.71 40.52
N ARG A 200 -28.68 24.51 40.66
CA ARG A 200 -28.03 24.68 41.98
C ARG A 200 -28.15 26.13 42.51
N ARG A 201 -28.04 27.12 41.63
CA ARG A 201 -28.22 28.55 42.03
C ARG A 201 -29.67 28.86 42.43
N LYS A 202 -30.66 28.30 41.73
CA LYS A 202 -32.09 28.47 42.10
C LYS A 202 -32.39 27.79 43.40
N MET A 203 -31.92 26.60 43.67
CA MET A 203 -32.10 25.90 44.96
C MET A 203 -31.49 26.66 46.13
N LYS A 204 -30.31 27.26 45.99
CA LYS A 204 -29.71 28.08 47.03
C LYS A 204 -30.59 29.31 47.37
N LYS A 205 -31.11 30.00 46.35
CA LYS A 205 -32.01 31.16 46.56
C LYS A 205 -33.33 30.76 47.21
N THR A 206 -33.90 29.60 46.88
CA THR A 206 -35.10 29.10 47.54
C THR A 206 -34.84 28.77 49.00
N LEU A 207 -33.72 28.16 49.35
CA LEU A 207 -33.31 27.86 50.71
C LEU A 207 -33.10 29.18 51.53
N GLU A 208 -32.39 30.17 50.96
CA GLU A 208 -32.20 31.47 51.56
C GLU A 208 -33.54 32.21 51.81
N MET A 209 -34.51 32.09 50.88
CA MET A 209 -35.85 32.70 51.06
C MET A 209 -36.69 31.96 52.11
N GLU A 210 -36.56 30.62 52.22
CA GLU A 210 -37.25 29.85 53.28
C GLU A 210 -36.66 30.14 54.65
N GLU A 211 -35.33 30.27 54.78
CA GLU A 211 -34.68 30.67 56.03
C GLU A 211 -35.11 32.08 56.46
N LEU A 212 -35.16 33.04 55.53
CA LEU A 212 -35.68 34.40 55.81
C LEU A 212 -37.17 34.38 56.24
N ALA A 213 -38.00 33.61 55.53
CA ALA A 213 -39.43 33.49 55.90
C ALA A 213 -39.62 32.83 57.24
N ALA A 214 -38.77 31.86 57.64
CA ALA A 214 -38.81 31.27 58.99
C ALA A 214 -38.42 32.26 60.08
N MET A 215 -37.38 33.12 59.89
CA MET A 215 -36.98 34.14 60.80
C MET A 215 -38.08 35.20 61.03
N TYR A 216 -38.71 35.65 59.96
CA TYR A 216 -39.85 36.64 60.14
C TYR A 216 -41.04 36.02 60.83
N LYS A 217 -41.31 34.74 60.66
CA LYS A 217 -42.42 34.08 61.41
C LYS A 217 -42.11 33.92 62.87
N ASP A 218 -40.84 33.63 63.24
CA ASP A 218 -40.45 33.58 64.66
C ASP A 218 -40.53 34.96 65.33
N GLU A 219 -40.16 36.06 64.64
CA GLU A 219 -40.32 37.43 65.13
C GLU A 219 -41.80 37.81 65.32
N ASP A 220 -42.70 37.45 64.41
CA ASP A 220 -44.13 37.71 64.53
C ASP A 220 -44.75 36.90 65.71
N ASP A 221 -44.33 35.65 65.88
CA ASP A 221 -44.78 34.79 67.00
C ASP A 221 -44.26 35.31 68.37
N GLU A 222 -43.08 35.93 68.45
CA GLU A 222 -42.56 36.57 69.65
C GLU A 222 -43.28 37.88 69.95
N MET A 223 -43.62 38.67 68.95
CA MET A 223 -44.42 39.90 69.11
C MET A 223 -45.82 39.60 69.67
N GLN A 224 -46.50 38.62 69.08
CA GLN A 224 -47.80 38.16 69.55
C GLN A 224 -47.76 37.70 71.01
N ARG A 225 -46.77 36.91 71.42
CA ARG A 225 -46.57 36.46 72.79
C ARG A 225 -46.26 37.62 73.74
N SER A 226 -45.65 38.69 73.24
CA SER A 226 -45.37 39.89 74.09
C SER A 226 -46.61 40.78 74.29
N GLU A 227 -47.53 40.80 73.30
CA GLU A 227 -48.81 41.50 73.44
C GLU A 227 -49.78 40.73 74.31
N GLU A 228 -49.83 39.41 74.32
CA GLU A 228 -50.67 38.59 75.20
C GLU A 228 -50.25 38.69 76.70
N ARG A 229 -49.02 39.14 76.99
CA ARG A 229 -48.52 39.28 78.34
C ARG A 229 -48.71 40.68 78.93
N ARG A 230 -49.38 41.62 78.25
CA ARG A 230 -49.75 42.98 78.74
C ARG A 230 -51.21 43.03 79.07
#